data_8f53ba4f4e35061f66a510a9304bb039
#
_entry.id   8f53ba4f4e35061f66a510a9304bb039
#
_cell.length_a   1.000
_cell.length_b   1.000
_cell.length_c   1.000
_cell.angle_alpha   90.00
_cell.angle_beta   90.00
_cell.angle_gamma   90.00
#
_symmetry.space_group_name_H-M   'P 1'
#
loop_
_entity.id
_entity.type
_entity.pdbx_description
1 polymer ?
#
loop_
_entity_poly.entity_id
_entity_poly.type
_entity_poly.pdbx_seq_one_letter_code
_entity_poly.pdbx_strand_id
1 'polypeptide(L)'
;MITYKTAVLLGCSLQMGAICANASEENQKHLYEFGKHVGIAFQILDDVLDVYADDEKFGKQVGGDIISNKKTFMLLDAFELANETQTKELNHLLNSKDISNSDKVKQVTALYNTLGVKELAIKEANKHTDIALKHLEDLDSNPSKKEDLKAFALHLLNREV
;
A
#
# COMPACT_ATOMS: atom_id res chain seq x y z
N MET A 1 -2.24 -10.80 2.02
CA MET A 1 -2.99 -10.05 3.04
C MET A 1 -3.58 -8.77 2.46
N ILE A 2 -2.80 -7.84 1.94
CA ILE A 2 -3.22 -6.55 1.33
C ILE A 2 -4.37 -6.74 0.33
N THR A 3 -4.22 -7.67 -0.63
CA THR A 3 -5.20 -7.94 -1.68
C THR A 3 -6.58 -8.27 -1.11
N TYR A 4 -6.67 -9.17 -0.15
CA TYR A 4 -7.96 -9.64 0.38
C TYR A 4 -8.56 -8.73 1.46
N LYS A 5 -7.74 -7.95 2.15
CA LYS A 5 -8.21 -7.05 3.21
C LYS A 5 -8.89 -5.80 2.65
N THR A 6 -8.35 -5.23 1.57
CA THR A 6 -8.76 -3.91 1.05
C THR A 6 -9.04 -3.94 -0.45
N ALA A 7 -8.13 -4.47 -1.26
CA ALA A 7 -8.13 -4.31 -2.70
C ALA A 7 -9.30 -5.02 -3.40
N VAL A 8 -9.60 -6.27 -3.02
CA VAL A 8 -10.71 -7.04 -3.61
C VAL A 8 -12.05 -6.36 -3.36
N LEU A 9 -12.27 -5.82 -2.17
CA LEU A 9 -13.52 -5.12 -1.84
C LEU A 9 -13.71 -3.88 -2.72
N LEU A 10 -12.65 -3.11 -2.94
CA LEU A 10 -12.68 -1.94 -3.82
C LEU A 10 -12.96 -2.35 -5.28
N GLY A 11 -12.28 -3.39 -5.76
CA GLY A 11 -12.54 -3.95 -7.08
C GLY A 11 -13.99 -4.43 -7.24
N CYS A 12 -14.49 -5.22 -6.28
CA CYS A 12 -15.88 -5.67 -6.29
C CYS A 12 -16.88 -4.52 -6.29
N SER A 13 -16.63 -3.46 -5.51
CA SER A 13 -17.54 -2.31 -5.43
C SER A 13 -17.67 -1.62 -6.78
N LEU A 14 -16.55 -1.42 -7.50
CA LEU A 14 -16.57 -0.81 -8.83
C LEU A 14 -17.21 -1.73 -9.87
N GLN A 15 -16.92 -3.04 -9.81
CA GLN A 15 -17.56 -4.02 -10.69
C GLN A 15 -19.08 -4.08 -10.48
N MET A 16 -19.53 -4.05 -9.23
CA MET A 16 -20.97 -4.02 -8.92
C MET A 16 -21.64 -2.76 -9.49
N GLY A 17 -20.99 -1.60 -9.39
CA GLY A 17 -21.45 -0.37 -10.02
C GLY A 17 -21.59 -0.51 -11.54
N ALA A 18 -20.60 -1.14 -12.18
CA ALA A 18 -20.64 -1.41 -13.62
C ALA A 18 -21.78 -2.38 -14.01
N ILE A 19 -22.00 -3.44 -13.23
CA ILE A 19 -23.12 -4.37 -13.43
C ILE A 19 -24.46 -3.64 -13.33
N CYS A 20 -24.64 -2.82 -12.29
CA CYS A 20 -25.88 -2.03 -12.11
C CYS A 20 -26.12 -1.03 -13.26
N ALA A 21 -25.06 -0.56 -13.90
CA ALA A 21 -25.12 0.32 -15.06
C ALA A 21 -25.27 -0.44 -16.40
N ASN A 22 -25.44 -1.78 -16.38
CA ASN A 22 -25.47 -2.64 -17.57
C ASN A 22 -24.23 -2.48 -18.48
N ALA A 23 -23.06 -2.26 -17.91
CA ALA A 23 -21.80 -2.20 -18.65
C ALA A 23 -21.46 -3.58 -19.26
N SER A 24 -20.67 -3.58 -20.34
CA SER A 24 -20.15 -4.81 -20.94
C SER A 24 -19.31 -5.60 -19.93
N GLU A 25 -19.21 -6.92 -20.11
CA GLU A 25 -18.38 -7.79 -19.24
C GLU A 25 -16.91 -7.33 -19.23
N GLU A 26 -16.41 -6.83 -20.35
CA GLU A 26 -15.08 -6.28 -20.48
C GLU A 26 -14.90 -5.05 -19.60
N ASN A 27 -15.81 -4.08 -19.66
CA ASN A 27 -15.79 -2.89 -18.80
C ASN A 27 -15.94 -3.26 -17.31
N GLN A 28 -16.79 -4.23 -16.98
CA GLN A 28 -16.92 -4.74 -15.61
C GLN A 28 -15.58 -5.29 -15.09
N LYS A 29 -14.86 -6.05 -15.93
CA LYS A 29 -13.54 -6.60 -15.60
C LYS A 29 -12.49 -5.49 -15.44
N HIS A 30 -12.45 -4.54 -16.35
CA HIS A 30 -11.53 -3.40 -16.26
C HIS A 30 -11.75 -2.59 -14.98
N LEU A 31 -13.00 -2.30 -14.61
CA LEU A 31 -13.31 -1.59 -13.35
C LEU A 31 -12.93 -2.39 -12.10
N TYR A 32 -13.13 -3.71 -12.13
CA TYR A 32 -12.65 -4.58 -11.05
C TYR A 32 -11.13 -4.49 -10.88
N GLU A 33 -10.37 -4.69 -11.96
CA GLU A 33 -8.90 -4.66 -11.90
C GLU A 33 -8.39 -3.26 -11.55
N PHE A 34 -8.98 -2.20 -12.10
CA PHE A 34 -8.66 -0.83 -11.70
C PHE A 34 -8.80 -0.65 -10.18
N GLY A 35 -9.96 -0.97 -9.62
CA GLY A 35 -10.19 -0.82 -8.18
C GLY A 35 -9.27 -1.69 -7.33
N LYS A 36 -9.04 -2.92 -7.74
CA LYS A 36 -8.12 -3.84 -7.06
C LYS A 36 -6.70 -3.29 -7.01
N HIS A 37 -6.18 -2.78 -8.11
CA HIS A 37 -4.83 -2.25 -8.17
C HIS A 37 -4.69 -0.91 -7.43
N VAL A 38 -5.68 -0.01 -7.48
CA VAL A 38 -5.74 1.18 -6.63
C VAL A 38 -5.72 0.78 -5.15
N GLY A 39 -6.49 -0.23 -4.76
CA GLY A 39 -6.54 -0.70 -3.38
C GLY A 39 -5.22 -1.31 -2.88
N ILE A 40 -4.47 -1.99 -3.75
CA ILE A 40 -3.13 -2.51 -3.41
C ILE A 40 -2.15 -1.35 -3.22
N ALA A 41 -2.08 -0.42 -4.18
CA ALA A 41 -1.20 0.75 -4.11
C ALA A 41 -1.49 1.57 -2.83
N PHE A 42 -2.77 1.83 -2.56
CA PHE A 42 -3.21 2.54 -1.37
C PHE A 42 -2.73 1.88 -0.07
N GLN A 43 -2.85 0.55 0.04
CA GLN A 43 -2.45 -0.16 1.25
C GLN A 43 -0.93 -0.20 1.43
N ILE A 44 -0.15 -0.31 0.35
CA ILE A 44 1.32 -0.23 0.41
C ILE A 44 1.74 1.16 0.90
N LEU A 45 1.14 2.23 0.36
CA LEU A 45 1.41 3.60 0.79
C LEU A 45 0.97 3.86 2.23
N ASP A 46 -0.13 3.25 2.69
CA ASP A 46 -0.58 3.32 4.08
C ASP A 46 0.44 2.69 5.04
N ASP A 47 1.00 1.52 4.67
CA ASP A 47 2.07 0.86 5.43
C ASP A 47 3.37 1.73 5.46
N VAL A 48 3.69 2.45 4.36
CA VAL A 48 4.82 3.41 4.32
C VAL A 48 4.57 4.61 5.24
N LEU A 49 3.36 5.18 5.19
CA LEU A 49 2.98 6.32 6.03
C LEU A 49 3.00 5.98 7.52
N ASP A 50 2.59 4.75 7.91
CA ASP A 50 2.67 4.33 9.31
C ASP A 50 4.09 4.42 9.88
N VAL A 51 5.12 4.25 9.03
CA VAL A 51 6.54 4.27 9.45
C VAL A 51 7.18 5.65 9.29
N TYR A 52 6.80 6.42 8.25
CA TYR A 52 7.55 7.61 7.80
C TYR A 52 6.75 8.92 7.85
N ALA A 53 5.49 8.88 8.27
CA ALA A 53 4.73 10.12 8.42
C ALA A 53 5.28 11.02 9.51
N ASP A 54 5.07 12.31 9.37
CA ASP A 54 5.41 13.31 10.38
C ASP A 54 4.37 13.25 11.52
N ASP A 55 4.83 12.97 12.76
CA ASP A 55 3.99 12.85 13.96
C ASP A 55 3.09 14.08 14.18
N GLU A 56 3.58 15.30 13.85
CA GLU A 56 2.83 16.54 14.07
C GLU A 56 1.63 16.68 13.11
N LYS A 57 1.71 16.11 11.92
CA LYS A 57 0.66 16.24 10.88
C LYS A 57 -0.41 15.16 10.94
N PHE A 58 -0.10 13.97 11.41
CA PHE A 58 -1.00 12.81 11.32
C PHE A 58 -1.84 12.52 12.57
N GLY A 59 -1.48 13.05 13.74
CA GLY A 59 -2.23 12.83 14.99
C GLY A 59 -2.35 11.37 15.42
N LYS A 60 -1.60 10.45 14.80
CA LYS A 60 -1.51 9.03 15.12
C LYS A 60 -0.08 8.70 15.53
N GLN A 61 0.07 7.71 16.41
CA GLN A 61 1.38 7.18 16.78
C GLN A 61 2.05 6.56 15.57
N VAL A 62 3.18 7.13 15.13
CA VAL A 62 4.02 6.59 14.05
C VAL A 62 4.62 5.24 14.48
N GLY A 63 4.68 4.28 13.55
CA GLY A 63 5.26 2.97 13.81
C GLY A 63 4.34 1.97 14.52
N GLY A 64 3.02 2.20 14.49
CA GLY A 64 2.05 1.30 15.07
C GLY A 64 2.14 -0.13 14.51
N ASP A 65 2.41 -0.25 13.24
CA ASP A 65 2.58 -1.54 12.56
C ASP A 65 3.86 -2.27 13.02
N ILE A 66 4.94 -1.54 13.29
CA ILE A 66 6.19 -2.09 13.86
C ILE A 66 5.95 -2.55 15.30
N ILE A 67 5.30 -1.73 16.12
CA ILE A 67 5.01 -2.04 17.52
C ILE A 67 4.20 -3.33 17.64
N SER A 68 3.20 -3.49 16.78
CA SER A 68 2.30 -4.66 16.77
C SER A 68 2.86 -5.88 16.03
N ASN A 69 4.08 -5.82 15.49
CA ASN A 69 4.68 -6.86 14.64
C ASN A 69 3.79 -7.26 13.46
N LYS A 70 3.06 -6.30 12.90
CA LYS A 70 2.18 -6.55 11.76
C LYS A 70 3.00 -6.97 10.54
N LYS A 71 2.59 -8.03 9.89
CA LYS A 71 3.22 -8.54 8.66
C LYS A 71 2.86 -7.66 7.47
N THR A 72 3.45 -6.47 7.43
CA THR A 72 3.31 -5.51 6.34
C THR A 72 4.13 -5.90 5.13
N PHE A 73 3.89 -5.25 4.00
CA PHE A 73 4.74 -5.37 2.81
C PHE A 73 6.20 -5.05 3.16
N MET A 74 6.43 -3.93 3.87
CA MET A 74 7.76 -3.48 4.26
C MET A 74 8.50 -4.47 5.17
N LEU A 75 7.80 -5.09 6.13
CA LEU A 75 8.43 -6.09 7.00
C LEU A 75 8.86 -7.33 6.22
N LEU A 76 8.05 -7.80 5.29
CA LEU A 76 8.36 -8.97 4.47
C LEU A 76 9.54 -8.69 3.54
N ASP A 77 9.56 -7.54 2.87
CA ASP A 77 10.69 -7.12 2.03
C ASP A 77 11.98 -6.96 2.84
N ALA A 78 11.89 -6.41 4.06
CA ALA A 78 13.03 -6.32 4.93
C ALA A 78 13.66 -7.70 5.23
N PHE A 79 12.83 -8.72 5.46
CA PHE A 79 13.33 -10.09 5.65
C PHE A 79 13.92 -10.70 4.37
N GLU A 80 13.37 -10.38 3.20
CA GLU A 80 13.89 -10.88 1.92
C GLU A 80 15.24 -10.25 1.54
N LEU A 81 15.46 -8.99 1.90
CA LEU A 81 16.68 -8.25 1.57
C LEU A 81 17.78 -8.39 2.63
N ALA A 82 17.42 -8.72 3.87
CA ALA A 82 18.34 -8.78 4.98
C ALA A 82 19.35 -9.93 4.84
N ASN A 83 20.62 -9.64 5.10
CA ASN A 83 21.61 -10.68 5.31
C ASN A 83 21.40 -11.40 6.67
N GLU A 84 22.19 -12.44 6.97
CA GLU A 84 22.03 -13.22 8.19
C GLU A 84 22.12 -12.38 9.47
N THR A 85 23.01 -11.40 9.51
CA THR A 85 23.19 -10.52 10.67
C THR A 85 21.98 -9.62 10.86
N GLN A 86 21.52 -8.98 9.79
CA GLN A 86 20.33 -8.11 9.77
C GLN A 86 19.06 -8.90 10.08
N THR A 87 18.94 -10.13 9.59
CA THR A 87 17.82 -11.02 9.92
C THR A 87 17.78 -11.36 11.41
N LYS A 88 18.94 -11.63 12.03
CA LYS A 88 19.02 -11.87 13.47
C LYS A 88 18.66 -10.62 14.27
N GLU A 89 19.13 -9.45 13.85
CA GLU A 89 18.81 -8.16 14.45
C GLU A 89 17.31 -7.86 14.37
N LEU A 90 16.71 -8.00 13.19
CA LEU A 90 15.27 -7.79 12.97
C LEU A 90 14.43 -8.72 13.86
N ASN A 91 14.79 -10.01 13.90
CA ASN A 91 14.12 -10.97 14.78
C ASN A 91 14.28 -10.62 16.27
N HIS A 92 15.43 -10.13 16.69
CA HIS A 92 15.66 -9.69 18.07
C HIS A 92 14.75 -8.48 18.39
N LEU A 93 14.71 -7.45 17.53
CA LEU A 93 13.89 -6.27 17.73
C LEU A 93 12.40 -6.58 17.80
N LEU A 94 11.92 -7.51 16.97
CA LEU A 94 10.51 -7.89 16.93
C LEU A 94 10.09 -8.72 18.17
N ASN A 95 10.99 -9.51 18.76
CA ASN A 95 10.65 -10.45 19.84
C ASN A 95 11.10 -9.99 21.22
N SER A 96 11.94 -8.95 21.33
CA SER A 96 12.44 -8.45 22.61
C SER A 96 11.32 -7.80 23.42
N LYS A 97 11.26 -8.11 24.71
CA LYS A 97 10.34 -7.50 25.68
C LYS A 97 10.99 -6.35 26.47
N ASP A 98 12.29 -6.22 26.36
CA ASP A 98 13.10 -5.28 27.15
C ASP A 98 13.36 -3.97 26.41
N ILE A 99 12.96 -3.89 25.14
CA ILE A 99 13.11 -2.69 24.30
C ILE A 99 11.84 -1.87 24.38
N SER A 100 11.96 -0.55 24.59
CA SER A 100 10.83 0.36 24.55
C SER A 100 10.20 0.40 23.15
N ASN A 101 8.90 0.68 23.04
CA ASN A 101 8.23 0.83 21.73
C ASN A 101 8.92 1.89 20.86
N SER A 102 9.32 3.01 21.45
CA SER A 102 10.03 4.08 20.74
C SER A 102 11.38 3.61 20.19
N ASP A 103 12.18 2.91 21.00
CA ASP A 103 13.48 2.39 20.55
C ASP A 103 13.30 1.30 19.49
N LYS A 104 12.29 0.44 19.64
CA LYS A 104 11.95 -0.58 18.64
C LYS A 104 11.63 0.06 17.29
N VAL A 105 10.71 1.04 17.26
CA VAL A 105 10.36 1.76 16.03
C VAL A 105 11.59 2.39 15.42
N LYS A 106 12.39 3.12 16.19
CA LYS A 106 13.60 3.79 15.72
C LYS A 106 14.62 2.82 15.11
N GLN A 107 14.87 1.68 15.75
CA GLN A 107 15.86 0.71 15.28
C GLN A 107 15.37 -0.06 14.05
N VAL A 108 14.09 -0.46 14.02
CA VAL A 108 13.51 -1.12 12.84
C VAL A 108 13.46 -0.17 11.64
N THR A 109 13.07 1.09 11.85
CA THR A 109 13.08 2.10 10.78
C THR A 109 14.49 2.35 10.24
N ALA A 110 15.50 2.40 11.10
CA ALA A 110 16.90 2.52 10.66
C ALA A 110 17.34 1.32 9.80
N LEU A 111 16.91 0.12 10.16
CA LEU A 111 17.17 -1.08 9.37
C LEU A 111 16.43 -1.05 8.01
N TYR A 112 15.17 -0.61 7.98
CA TYR A 112 14.42 -0.41 6.74
C TYR A 112 15.11 0.59 5.80
N ASN A 113 15.64 1.69 6.34
CA ASN A 113 16.40 2.67 5.56
C ASN A 113 17.68 2.06 4.98
N THR A 114 18.40 1.27 5.77
CA THR A 114 19.63 0.60 5.33
C THR A 114 19.36 -0.42 4.21
N LEU A 115 18.19 -1.06 4.24
CA LEU A 115 17.78 -2.08 3.26
C LEU A 115 17.08 -1.45 2.02
N GLY A 116 16.76 -0.15 2.04
CA GLY A 116 16.04 0.50 0.94
C GLY A 116 14.58 0.06 0.78
N VAL A 117 13.96 -0.39 1.86
CA VAL A 117 12.59 -0.94 1.83
C VAL A 117 11.55 0.12 1.47
N LYS A 118 11.74 1.37 1.90
CA LYS A 118 10.86 2.50 1.56
C LYS A 118 10.74 2.68 0.05
N GLU A 119 11.88 2.76 -0.63
CA GLU A 119 11.99 2.99 -2.07
C GLU A 119 11.36 1.84 -2.85
N LEU A 120 11.54 0.61 -2.38
CA LEU A 120 10.92 -0.58 -2.99
C LEU A 120 9.40 -0.57 -2.83
N ALA A 121 8.90 -0.23 -1.64
CA ALA A 121 7.46 -0.11 -1.40
C ALA A 121 6.82 0.96 -2.29
N ILE A 122 7.44 2.15 -2.39
CA ILE A 122 6.96 3.22 -3.29
C ILE A 122 6.98 2.76 -4.75
N LYS A 123 8.04 2.08 -5.18
CA LYS A 123 8.14 1.55 -6.55
C LYS A 123 7.03 0.53 -6.86
N GLU A 124 6.74 -0.37 -5.94
CA GLU A 124 5.67 -1.35 -6.12
C GLU A 124 4.27 -0.69 -6.11
N ALA A 125 4.06 0.31 -5.24
CA ALA A 125 2.82 1.10 -5.26
C ALA A 125 2.62 1.82 -6.60
N ASN A 126 3.67 2.45 -7.14
CA ASN A 126 3.62 3.10 -8.45
C ASN A 126 3.30 2.11 -9.57
N LYS A 127 3.92 0.94 -9.57
CA LYS A 127 3.63 -0.12 -10.55
C LYS A 127 2.15 -0.53 -10.52
N HIS A 128 1.57 -0.68 -9.33
CA HIS A 128 0.13 -0.96 -9.20
C HIS A 128 -0.73 0.20 -9.66
N THR A 129 -0.31 1.43 -9.42
CA THR A 129 -0.98 2.64 -9.94
C THR A 129 -0.99 2.65 -11.48
N ASP A 130 0.14 2.36 -12.11
CA ASP A 130 0.25 2.30 -13.58
C ASP A 130 -0.67 1.23 -14.18
N ILE A 131 -0.72 0.05 -13.56
CA ILE A 131 -1.63 -1.04 -13.99
C ILE A 131 -3.10 -0.58 -13.85
N ALA A 132 -3.45 0.06 -12.76
CA ALA A 132 -4.80 0.58 -12.56
C ALA A 132 -5.15 1.60 -13.65
N LEU A 133 -4.29 2.58 -13.89
CA LEU A 133 -4.52 3.60 -14.91
C LEU A 133 -4.66 3.00 -16.31
N LYS A 134 -3.89 1.97 -16.63
CA LYS A 134 -4.06 1.25 -17.90
C LYS A 134 -5.45 0.61 -18.03
N HIS A 135 -5.94 -0.06 -17.01
CA HIS A 135 -7.31 -0.61 -17.03
C HIS A 135 -8.37 0.48 -17.17
N LEU A 136 -8.14 1.66 -16.60
CA LEU A 136 -9.03 2.81 -16.78
C LEU A 136 -8.98 3.37 -18.21
N GLU A 137 -7.81 3.41 -18.84
CA GLU A 137 -7.65 3.81 -20.25
C GLU A 137 -8.36 2.86 -21.20
N ASP A 138 -8.30 1.56 -20.93
CA ASP A 138 -8.90 0.50 -21.75
C ASP A 138 -10.45 0.42 -21.63
N LEU A 139 -11.06 1.19 -20.71
CA LEU A 139 -12.52 1.26 -20.61
C LEU A 139 -13.14 1.90 -21.85
N ASP A 140 -14.16 1.27 -22.42
CA ASP A 140 -15.05 1.90 -23.40
C ASP A 140 -16.09 2.76 -22.66
N SER A 141 -15.75 4.02 -22.42
CA SER A 141 -16.56 4.96 -21.67
C SER A 141 -16.26 6.41 -22.04
N ASN A 142 -17.13 7.32 -21.60
CA ASN A 142 -16.96 8.76 -21.79
C ASN A 142 -15.62 9.25 -21.19
N PRO A 143 -14.76 9.92 -21.99
CA PRO A 143 -13.46 10.41 -21.53
C PRO A 143 -13.53 11.28 -20.27
N SER A 144 -14.51 12.18 -20.16
CA SER A 144 -14.68 13.05 -18.98
C SER A 144 -14.90 12.24 -17.71
N LYS A 145 -15.65 11.14 -17.76
CA LYS A 145 -15.89 10.26 -16.61
C LYS A 145 -14.66 9.46 -16.21
N LYS A 146 -13.84 9.09 -17.18
CA LYS A 146 -12.53 8.47 -16.91
C LYS A 146 -11.60 9.43 -16.16
N GLU A 147 -11.55 10.70 -16.59
CA GLU A 147 -10.72 11.72 -15.91
C GLU A 147 -11.18 11.99 -14.47
N ASP A 148 -12.48 12.06 -14.21
CA ASP A 148 -13.01 12.18 -12.85
C ASP A 148 -12.54 11.05 -11.95
N LEU A 149 -12.63 9.79 -12.44
CA LEU A 149 -12.21 8.61 -11.68
C LEU A 149 -10.69 8.53 -11.51
N LYS A 150 -9.93 8.92 -12.55
CA LYS A 150 -8.47 9.04 -12.50
C LYS A 150 -8.03 10.06 -11.46
N ALA A 151 -8.61 11.25 -11.50
CA ALA A 151 -8.29 12.32 -10.56
C ALA A 151 -8.57 11.89 -9.11
N PHE A 152 -9.69 11.21 -8.87
CA PHE A 152 -10.03 10.66 -7.57
C PHE A 152 -9.01 9.61 -7.10
N ALA A 153 -8.66 8.65 -7.95
CA ALA A 153 -7.67 7.63 -7.61
C ALA A 153 -6.29 8.23 -7.30
N LEU A 154 -5.81 9.15 -8.15
CA LEU A 154 -4.54 9.82 -7.93
C LEU A 154 -4.55 10.68 -6.66
N HIS A 155 -5.67 11.33 -6.33
CA HIS A 155 -5.81 12.05 -5.06
C HIS A 155 -5.71 11.12 -3.84
N LEU A 156 -6.31 9.93 -3.91
CA LEU A 156 -6.19 8.92 -2.84
C LEU A 156 -4.76 8.41 -2.66
N LEU A 157 -4.00 8.31 -3.75
CA LEU A 157 -2.63 7.78 -3.76
C LEU A 157 -1.57 8.87 -3.54
N ASN A 158 -1.90 10.14 -3.81
CA ASN A 158 -0.98 11.26 -3.62
C ASN A 158 -0.97 11.70 -2.15
N ARG A 159 -0.38 10.85 -1.30
CA ARG A 159 -0.17 11.14 0.12
C ARG A 159 1.27 11.60 0.29
N GLU A 160 1.45 12.73 0.95
CA GLU A 160 2.78 13.22 1.32
C GLU A 160 3.43 12.24 2.33
N VAL A 161 4.56 11.63 1.92
CA VAL A 161 5.40 10.73 2.71
C VAL A 161 6.66 11.45 3.15
#